data_a8731cf4461e30529eca3fd04b1fc35d
#
_entry.id   a8731cf4461e30529eca3fd04b1fc35d
#
_cell.length_a   1.000
_cell.length_b   1.000
_cell.length_c   1.000
_cell.angle_alpha   90.00
_cell.angle_beta   90.00
_cell.angle_gamma   90.00
#
_symmetry.space_group_name_H-M   'P 1'
#
loop_
_entity.id
_entity.type
_entity.pdbx_description
1 polymer ?
#
loop_
_entity_poly.entity_id
_entity_poly.type
_entity_poly.pdbx_seq_one_letter_code
_entity_poly.pdbx_strand_id
1 'polypeptide(L)' 'FTGMQFNLVVSNNKRAIKLWESEGFDIIGRIPSAFNHPKNGFTDALIMFKNLIETKL' A
#
# COMPACT_ATOMS: atom_id res chain seq x y z
N PHE A 1 -23.87 0.19 -2.71
CA PHE A 1 -22.65 -0.16 -3.44
C PHE A 1 -21.41 0.18 -2.63
N THR A 2 -20.55 -0.78 -2.53
CA THR A 2 -19.31 -0.59 -1.80
C THR A 2 -18.15 -0.68 -2.75
N GLY A 3 -17.16 0.17 -2.55
CA GLY A 3 -15.97 0.15 -3.34
C GLY A 3 -14.76 -0.01 -2.45
N MET A 4 -13.78 -0.74 -2.94
CA MET A 4 -12.52 -0.93 -2.26
C MET A 4 -11.40 -0.79 -3.26
N GLN A 5 -10.30 -0.27 -2.78
CA GLN A 5 -9.13 -0.17 -3.62
C GLN A 5 -7.92 -0.67 -2.86
N PHE A 6 -7.16 -1.55 -3.50
CA PHE A 6 -5.93 -2.08 -2.93
C PHE A 6 -4.76 -1.58 -3.74
N ASN A 7 -3.65 -1.44 -3.07
CA ASN A 7 -2.43 -1.01 -3.71
C ASN A 7 -1.25 -1.74 -3.10
N LEU A 8 -0.25 -2.05 -3.91
CA LEU A 8 0.97 -2.67 -3.43
C LEU A 8 2.11 -1.69 -3.60
N VAL A 9 2.83 -1.46 -2.52
CA VAL A 9 3.91 -0.50 -2.52
C VAL A 9 5.15 -1.17 -1.96
N VAL A 10 6.30 -0.92 -2.58
CA VAL A 10 7.57 -1.42 -2.07
C VAL A 10 7.85 -0.77 -0.72
N SER A 11 8.19 -1.58 0.27
CA SER A 11 8.28 -1.11 1.64
C SER A 11 9.35 -0.05 1.86
N ASN A 12 10.38 -0.01 1.02
CA ASN A 12 11.42 0.99 1.17
C ASN A 12 11.15 2.27 0.38
N ASN A 13 10.01 2.35 -0.29
CA ASN A 13 9.64 3.54 -1.03
C ASN A 13 8.81 4.47 -0.16
N LYS A 14 9.48 5.19 0.72
CA LYS A 14 8.77 6.00 1.71
C LYS A 14 7.97 7.13 1.11
N ARG A 15 8.43 7.65 -0.01
CA ARG A 15 7.71 8.73 -0.68
C ARG A 15 6.35 8.23 -1.17
N ALA A 16 6.33 7.06 -1.79
CA ALA A 16 5.07 6.50 -2.28
C ALA A 16 4.13 6.18 -1.14
N ILE A 17 4.69 5.64 -0.05
CA ILE A 17 3.87 5.32 1.12
C ILE A 17 3.19 6.58 1.65
N LYS A 18 3.97 7.64 1.79
CA LYS A 18 3.40 8.90 2.28
C LYS A 18 2.33 9.44 1.34
N LEU A 19 2.58 9.32 0.04
CA LEU A 19 1.62 9.79 -0.95
C LEU A 19 0.30 9.03 -0.80
N TRP A 20 0.38 7.70 -0.73
CA TRP A 20 -0.84 6.91 -0.63
C TRP A 20 -1.56 7.13 0.69
N GLU A 21 -0.81 7.33 1.77
CA GLU A 21 -1.44 7.63 3.05
C GLU A 21 -2.19 8.95 2.99
N SER A 22 -1.62 9.94 2.30
CA SER A 22 -2.30 11.21 2.15
C SER A 22 -3.56 11.11 1.30
N GLU A 23 -3.65 10.05 0.47
CA GLU A 23 -4.83 9.79 -0.33
C GLU A 23 -5.88 8.99 0.43
N GLY A 24 -5.60 8.63 1.67
CA GLY A 24 -6.57 7.90 2.47
C GLY A 24 -6.36 6.40 2.54
N PHE A 25 -5.22 5.91 2.05
CA PHE A 25 -4.91 4.50 2.15
C PHE A 25 -4.29 4.18 3.49
N ASP A 26 -4.62 3.00 4.00
CA ASP A 26 -4.03 2.49 5.24
C ASP A 26 -3.24 1.24 4.92
N ILE A 27 -2.15 1.03 5.64
CA ILE A 27 -1.36 -0.18 5.49
C ILE A 27 -2.05 -1.27 6.29
N ILE A 28 -2.49 -2.32 5.61
CA ILE A 28 -3.20 -3.41 6.25
C ILE A 28 -2.44 -4.72 6.24
N GLY A 29 -1.31 -4.78 5.53
CA GLY A 29 -0.56 -6.02 5.48
C GLY A 29 0.80 -5.81 4.88
N ARG A 30 1.57 -6.91 4.87
CA ARG A 30 2.92 -6.89 4.39
C ARG A 30 3.24 -8.25 3.79
N ILE A 31 3.81 -8.24 2.60
CA ILE A 31 4.23 -9.47 1.94
C ILE A 31 5.74 -9.49 1.95
N PRO A 32 6.35 -10.40 2.70
CA PRO A 32 7.81 -10.44 2.78
C PRO A 32 8.41 -10.90 1.45
N SER A 33 9.51 -10.28 1.08
CA SER A 33 10.28 -10.65 -0.11
C SER A 33 9.45 -10.68 -1.37
N ALA A 34 8.50 -9.77 -1.50
CA ALA A 34 7.58 -9.76 -2.64
C ALA A 34 8.25 -9.28 -3.92
N PHE A 35 9.28 -8.45 -3.78
CA PHE A 35 9.99 -7.92 -4.94
C PHE A 35 11.46 -8.29 -4.87
N ASN A 36 12.02 -8.67 -6.00
CA ASN A 36 13.44 -8.94 -6.12
C ASN A 36 14.08 -7.77 -6.86
N HIS A 37 14.73 -6.91 -6.13
CA HIS A 37 15.35 -5.74 -6.70
C HIS A 37 16.82 -6.02 -7.00
N PRO A 38 17.32 -5.70 -8.21
CA PRO A 38 18.68 -6.04 -8.57
C PRO A 38 19.74 -5.48 -7.62
N LYS A 39 19.50 -4.32 -7.06
CA LYS A 39 20.48 -3.69 -6.18
C LYS A 39 20.26 -3.99 -4.74
N ASN A 40 19.01 -4.06 -4.32
CA ASN A 40 18.67 -4.18 -2.90
C ASN A 40 18.30 -5.58 -2.49
N GLY A 41 18.26 -6.52 -3.43
CA GLY A 41 17.81 -7.86 -3.14
C GLY A 41 16.30 -7.89 -2.97
N PHE A 42 15.84 -8.78 -2.12
CA PHE A 42 14.41 -8.92 -1.90
C PHE A 42 13.89 -7.80 -1.01
N THR A 43 12.75 -7.28 -1.39
CA THR A 43 12.13 -6.18 -0.67
C THR A 43 10.68 -6.55 -0.40
N ASP A 44 10.20 -6.17 0.77
CA ASP A 44 8.81 -6.46 1.13
C ASP A 44 7.86 -5.52 0.40
N ALA A 45 6.63 -5.99 0.24
CA ALA A 45 5.57 -5.16 -0.30
C ALA A 45 4.59 -4.85 0.83
N LEU A 46 4.08 -3.65 0.82
CA LEU A 46 3.03 -3.26 1.75
C LEU A 46 1.71 -3.28 1.01
N ILE A 47 0.71 -3.85 1.65
CA ILE A 47 -0.63 -3.86 1.09
C ILE A 47 -1.37 -2.67 1.69
N MET A 48 -1.81 -1.78 0.84
CA MET A 48 -2.53 -0.60 1.27
C MET A 48 -3.96 -0.69 0.79
N PHE A 49 -4.85 -0.22 1.61
CA PHE A 49 -6.28 -0.37 1.40
C PHE A 49 -6.97 0.96 1.57
N LYS A 50 -7.90 1.24 0.69
CA LYS A 50 -8.74 2.42 0.81
C LYS A 50 -10.17 2.00 0.65
N ASN A 51 -11.00 2.38 1.61
CA ASN A 51 -12.42 2.12 1.55
C ASN A 51 -13.07 3.25 0.79
N LEU A 52 -13.72 2.91 -0.30
CA LEU A 52 -14.35 3.92 -1.15
C LEU A 52 -15.80 4.17 -0.77
N ILE A 53 -16.30 3.51 0.24
CA ILE A 53 -17.64 3.76 0.71
C ILE A 53 -17.68 5.12 1.38
N GLU A 54 -18.61 5.92 0.96
CA GLU A 54 -18.81 7.20 1.59
C GLU A 54 -19.74 7.02 2.75
N THR A 55 -19.21 6.92 3.90
CA THR A 55 -20.04 6.74 5.08
C THR A 55 -20.22 8.05 5.80
N LYS A 56 -20.80 8.96 5.14
CA LYS A 56 -21.06 10.23 5.78
C LYS A 56 -22.18 10.05 6.72
N LEU A 57 -21.91 10.07 7.89
CA LEU A 57 -22.96 9.88 8.86
C LEU A 57 -23.13 11.07 9.72
#